data_3e97a026f2b48425fcff1d2ca7b20513
#
_entry.id   3e97a026f2b48425fcff1d2ca7b20513
#
_cell.length_a   1.000
_cell.length_b   1.000
_cell.length_c   1.000
_cell.angle_alpha   90.00
_cell.angle_beta   90.00
_cell.angle_gamma   90.00
#
_symmetry.space_group_name_H-M   'P 1'
#
loop_
_entity.id
_entity.type
_entity.pdbx_description
1 polymer ?
#
loop_
_entity_poly.entity_id
_entity_poly.type
_entity_poly.pdbx_seq_one_letter_code
_entity_poly.pdbx_strand_id
1 'polypeptide(L)'
;MNKAQAVERLNDAIGAHGAWKLKLRVAMSTGASEINPDKACRDDKCPFGRWIHGDEIDAMTKQGKPYQVVRRLHAEFHQTAANVLRHAISA
;
A
#
# COMPACT_ATOMS: atom_id res chain seq x y z
N MET A 1 7.31 -18.71 -7.30
CA MET A 1 8.01 -17.71 -6.46
C MET A 1 8.64 -18.43 -5.27
N ASN A 2 9.88 -18.12 -4.96
CA ASN A 2 10.53 -18.74 -3.81
C ASN A 2 10.43 -17.86 -2.56
N LYS A 3 10.78 -18.42 -1.41
CA LYS A 3 10.68 -17.75 -0.11
C LYS A 3 11.57 -16.50 -0.05
N ALA A 4 12.77 -16.54 -0.63
CA ALA A 4 13.69 -15.40 -0.61
C ALA A 4 13.13 -14.21 -1.39
N GLN A 5 12.49 -14.45 -2.54
CA GLN A 5 11.85 -13.41 -3.32
C GLN A 5 10.65 -12.80 -2.57
N ALA A 6 9.87 -13.64 -1.89
CA ALA A 6 8.75 -13.16 -1.08
C ALA A 6 9.21 -12.26 0.06
N VAL A 7 10.28 -12.65 0.76
CA VAL A 7 10.85 -11.85 1.84
C VAL A 7 11.36 -10.51 1.30
N GLU A 8 12.05 -10.51 0.17
CA GLU A 8 12.54 -9.28 -0.45
C GLU A 8 11.40 -8.33 -0.81
N ARG A 9 10.34 -8.85 -1.44
CA ARG A 9 9.16 -8.04 -1.79
C ARG A 9 8.46 -7.46 -0.56
N LEU A 10 8.36 -8.25 0.50
CA LEU A 10 7.77 -7.78 1.75
C LEU A 10 8.63 -6.71 2.42
N ASN A 11 9.94 -6.87 2.43
CA ASN A 11 10.84 -5.86 2.98
C ASN A 11 10.78 -4.56 2.19
N ASP A 12 10.73 -4.63 0.86
CA ASP A 12 10.57 -3.45 0.01
C ASP A 12 9.23 -2.75 0.31
N ALA A 13 8.16 -3.51 0.50
CA ALA A 13 6.86 -2.97 0.83
C ALA A 13 6.85 -2.26 2.19
N ILE A 14 7.50 -2.87 3.19
CA ILE A 14 7.62 -2.25 4.52
C ILE A 14 8.33 -0.91 4.42
N GLY A 15 9.43 -0.84 3.67
CA GLY A 15 10.17 0.41 3.46
C GLY A 15 9.33 1.46 2.75
N ALA A 16 8.66 1.08 1.67
CA ALA A 16 7.83 1.99 0.89
C ALA A 16 6.64 2.52 1.69
N HIS A 17 5.95 1.65 2.43
CA HIS A 17 4.80 2.05 3.23
C HIS A 17 5.20 2.80 4.49
N GLY A 18 6.40 2.54 5.02
CA GLY A 18 6.96 3.33 6.11
C GLY A 18 7.18 4.79 5.72
N ALA A 19 7.56 5.05 4.47
CA ALA A 19 7.71 6.41 3.96
C ALA A 19 6.38 7.18 3.94
N TRP A 20 5.25 6.50 3.84
CA TRP A 20 3.93 7.11 3.92
C TRP A 20 3.69 7.83 5.24
N LYS A 21 4.23 7.32 6.32
CA LYS A 21 4.12 7.92 7.64
C LYS A 21 4.63 9.37 7.63
N LEU A 22 5.75 9.60 6.97
CA LEU A 22 6.32 10.94 6.83
C LEU A 22 5.46 11.81 5.91
N LYS A 23 4.99 11.27 4.79
CA LYS A 23 4.14 12.00 3.85
C LYS A 23 2.83 12.44 4.49
N LEU A 24 2.21 11.57 5.29
CA LEU A 24 0.98 11.90 6.01
C LEU A 24 1.23 12.97 7.08
N ARG A 25 2.36 12.88 7.78
CA ARG A 25 2.75 13.87 8.79
C ARG A 25 2.91 15.26 8.17
N VAL A 26 3.58 15.34 7.03
CA VAL A 26 3.75 16.60 6.30
C VAL A 26 2.40 17.17 5.88
N ALA A 27 1.52 16.32 5.32
CA ALA A 27 0.20 16.75 4.90
C ALA A 27 -0.63 17.30 6.06
N MET A 28 -0.59 16.63 7.21
CA MET A 28 -1.31 17.08 8.40
C MET A 28 -0.76 18.40 8.97
N SER A 29 0.56 18.60 8.90
CA SER A 29 1.21 19.81 9.42
C SER A 29 1.01 21.02 8.51
N THR A 30 1.00 20.82 7.20
CA THR A 30 0.97 21.90 6.21
C THR A 30 -0.41 22.12 5.58
N GLY A 31 -1.30 21.14 5.67
CA GLY A 31 -2.59 21.17 4.99
C GLY A 31 -2.48 20.97 3.48
N ALA A 32 -1.32 20.51 2.99
CA ALA A 32 -1.08 20.31 1.56
C ALA A 32 -0.38 18.98 1.32
N SER A 33 -0.63 18.39 0.16
CA SER A 33 0.00 17.15 -0.25
C SER A 33 0.28 17.17 -1.74
N GLU A 34 1.45 16.67 -2.14
CA GLU A 34 1.78 16.43 -3.53
C GLU A 34 1.06 15.20 -4.08
N ILE A 35 0.53 14.36 -3.20
CA ILE A 35 -0.13 13.12 -3.57
C ILE A 35 -1.63 13.36 -3.64
N ASN A 36 -2.21 13.03 -4.80
CA ASN A 36 -3.66 13.09 -4.99
C ASN A 36 -4.32 11.97 -4.17
N PRO A 37 -5.27 12.27 -3.27
CA PRO A 37 -5.97 11.23 -2.50
C PRO A 37 -6.63 10.15 -3.36
N ASP A 38 -7.16 10.51 -4.52
CA ASP A 38 -7.80 9.55 -5.42
C ASP A 38 -6.79 8.54 -5.99
N LYS A 39 -5.55 8.96 -6.17
CA LYS A 39 -4.46 8.05 -6.57
C LYS A 39 -3.93 7.26 -5.38
N ALA A 40 -3.90 7.86 -4.20
CA ALA A 40 -3.42 7.21 -2.99
C ALA A 40 -4.28 6.00 -2.61
N CYS A 41 -5.58 6.00 -2.92
CA CYS A 41 -6.46 4.88 -2.60
C CYS A 41 -6.26 3.67 -3.53
N ARG A 42 -5.48 3.79 -4.59
CA ARG A 42 -5.25 2.71 -5.56
C ARG A 42 -4.14 1.78 -5.07
N ASP A 43 -4.52 0.71 -4.38
CA ASP A 43 -3.58 -0.29 -3.88
C ASP A 43 -2.89 -1.09 -4.98
N ASP A 44 -3.50 -1.17 -6.16
CA ASP A 44 -2.95 -1.88 -7.32
C ASP A 44 -1.88 -1.08 -8.09
N LYS A 45 -1.67 0.19 -7.75
CA LYS A 45 -0.70 1.05 -8.44
C LYS A 45 0.66 1.14 -7.76
N CYS A 46 0.77 0.80 -6.49
CA CYS A 46 2.09 0.77 -5.85
C CYS A 46 2.85 -0.50 -6.26
N PRO A 47 4.20 -0.51 -6.16
CA PRO A 47 4.98 -1.69 -6.57
C PRO A 47 4.57 -2.97 -5.85
N PHE A 48 4.24 -2.90 -4.57
CA PHE A 48 3.75 -4.07 -3.84
C PHE A 48 2.39 -4.53 -4.36
N GLY A 49 1.48 -3.60 -4.65
CA GLY A 49 0.18 -3.92 -5.20
C GLY A 49 0.26 -4.56 -6.58
N ARG A 50 1.16 -4.08 -7.42
CA ARG A 50 1.39 -4.70 -8.73
C ARG A 50 1.86 -6.14 -8.60
N TRP A 51 2.71 -6.42 -7.61
CA TRP A 51 3.17 -7.78 -7.35
C TRP A 51 2.07 -8.65 -6.76
N ILE A 52 1.33 -8.15 -5.75
CA ILE A 52 0.29 -8.94 -5.08
C ILE A 52 -0.87 -9.29 -6.01
N HIS A 53 -1.21 -8.40 -6.95
CA HIS A 53 -2.26 -8.64 -7.94
C HIS A 53 -1.73 -9.28 -9.22
N GLY A 54 -0.43 -9.41 -9.37
CA GLY A 54 0.21 -9.90 -10.59
C GLY A 54 0.28 -11.41 -10.68
N ASP A 55 0.98 -11.88 -11.71
CA ASP A 55 1.05 -13.30 -12.06
C ASP A 55 2.22 -14.03 -11.40
N GLU A 56 3.13 -13.32 -10.72
CA GLU A 56 4.27 -13.94 -10.05
C GLU A 56 3.86 -14.86 -8.91
N ILE A 57 2.72 -14.57 -8.27
CA ILE A 57 2.18 -15.38 -7.19
C ILE A 57 1.28 -16.44 -7.83
N ASP A 58 1.54 -17.71 -7.53
CA ASP A 58 0.80 -18.81 -8.12
C ASP A 58 -0.64 -18.87 -7.60
N ALA A 59 -1.50 -19.58 -8.37
CA ALA A 59 -2.92 -19.69 -8.05
C ALA A 59 -3.16 -20.37 -6.70
N MET A 60 -2.35 -21.36 -6.34
CA MET A 60 -2.50 -22.07 -5.08
C MET A 60 -2.24 -21.15 -3.90
N THR A 61 -1.19 -20.33 -3.96
CA THR A 61 -0.90 -19.33 -2.93
C THR A 61 -2.03 -18.32 -2.80
N LYS A 62 -2.60 -17.88 -3.93
CA LYS A 62 -3.70 -16.91 -3.93
C LYS A 62 -4.98 -17.45 -3.31
N GLN A 63 -5.17 -18.76 -3.27
CA GLN A 63 -6.32 -19.39 -2.61
C GLN A 63 -6.14 -19.46 -1.10
N GLY A 64 -4.93 -19.29 -0.60
CA GLY A 64 -4.62 -19.38 0.81
C GLY A 64 -5.08 -18.15 1.60
N LYS A 65 -5.43 -18.39 2.86
CA LYS A 65 -5.87 -17.34 3.75
C LYS A 65 -4.80 -16.27 4.01
N PRO A 66 -3.51 -16.60 4.19
CA PRO A 66 -2.48 -15.58 4.39
C PRO A 66 -2.43 -14.55 3.26
N TYR A 67 -2.50 -15.00 2.00
CA TYR A 67 -2.53 -14.10 0.85
C TYR A 67 -3.76 -13.18 0.90
N GLN A 68 -4.93 -13.75 1.17
CA GLN A 68 -6.18 -12.99 1.20
C GLN A 68 -6.18 -11.92 2.30
N VAL A 69 -5.62 -12.23 3.46
CA VAL A 69 -5.50 -11.29 4.58
C VAL A 69 -4.54 -10.14 4.21
N VAL A 70 -3.37 -10.46 3.67
CA VAL A 70 -2.39 -9.44 3.27
C VAL A 70 -2.98 -8.52 2.20
N ARG A 71 -3.66 -9.09 1.20
CA ARG A 71 -4.28 -8.32 0.14
C ARG A 71 -5.32 -7.33 0.69
N ARG A 72 -6.16 -7.80 1.60
CA ARG A 72 -7.20 -6.96 2.22
C ARG A 72 -6.58 -5.84 3.06
N LEU A 73 -5.61 -6.17 3.91
CA LEU A 73 -4.96 -5.18 4.77
C LEU A 73 -4.21 -4.12 3.96
N HIS A 74 -3.60 -4.52 2.86
CA HIS A 74 -2.91 -3.60 1.96
C HIS A 74 -3.91 -2.62 1.32
N ALA A 75 -5.06 -3.11 0.85
CA ALA A 75 -6.09 -2.25 0.30
C ALA A 75 -6.66 -1.28 1.35
N GLU A 76 -6.90 -1.77 2.57
CA GLU A 76 -7.37 -0.93 3.68
C GLU A 76 -6.36 0.16 4.04
N PHE A 77 -5.06 -0.16 4.00
CA PHE A 77 -4.01 0.82 4.23
C PHE A 77 -4.11 1.98 3.24
N HIS A 78 -4.24 1.68 1.95
CA HIS A 78 -4.33 2.72 0.93
C HIS A 78 -5.60 3.56 1.07
N GLN A 79 -6.72 2.95 1.44
CA GLN A 79 -7.96 3.69 1.71
C GLN A 79 -7.80 4.63 2.89
N THR A 80 -7.20 4.16 3.97
CA THR A 80 -6.96 4.96 5.17
C THR A 80 -6.03 6.13 4.86
N ALA A 81 -4.94 5.88 4.12
CA ALA A 81 -4.00 6.92 3.72
C ALA A 81 -4.70 8.00 2.88
N ALA A 82 -5.55 7.60 1.93
CA ALA A 82 -6.31 8.53 1.12
C ALA A 82 -7.26 9.38 1.97
N ASN A 83 -7.93 8.77 2.94
CA ASN A 83 -8.84 9.49 3.82
C ASN A 83 -8.10 10.52 4.68
N VAL A 84 -6.93 10.16 5.22
CA VAL A 84 -6.10 11.09 5.97
C VAL A 84 -5.69 12.29 5.11
N LEU A 85 -5.28 12.03 3.86
CA LEU A 85 -4.90 13.09 2.93
C LEU A 85 -6.07 14.03 2.63
N ARG A 86 -7.28 13.48 2.40
CA ARG A 86 -8.47 14.29 2.15
C ARG A 86 -8.78 15.20 3.33
N HIS A 87 -8.73 14.69 4.54
CA HIS A 87 -8.99 15.49 5.74
C HIS A 87 -7.92 16.56 5.93
N ALA A 88 -6.65 16.26 5.71
CA ALA A 88 -5.56 17.21 5.84
C ALA A 88 -5.70 18.36 4.85
N ILE A 89 -6.06 18.07 3.60
CA ILE A 89 -6.17 19.06 2.52
C ILE A 89 -7.41 19.94 2.71
N SER A 90 -8.50 19.37 3.22
CA SER A 90 -9.78 20.08 3.38
C SER A 90 -9.88 20.91 4.66
N ALA A 91 -8.95 20.73 5.58
CA ALA A 91 -8.99 21.39 6.90
C ALA A 91 -8.65 22.92 6.86
#